data_6541721579f54c335387dccae6fd6a94
#
_entry.id   6541721579f54c335387dccae6fd6a94
#
_cell.length_a   1.000
_cell.length_b   1.000
_cell.length_c   1.000
_cell.angle_alpha   90.00
_cell.angle_beta   90.00
_cell.angle_gamma   90.00
#
_symmetry.space_group_name_H-M   'P 1'
#
loop_
_entity.id
_entity.type
_entity.pdbx_description
1 polymer ?
#
loop_
_entity_poly.entity_id
_entity_poly.type
_entity_poly.pdbx_seq_one_letter_code
_entity_poly.pdbx_strand_id
1 'polypeptide(L)'
;SNFTRDTYSCIRGRGIHPLLYKLRRDLKADPEGTRYCLKIDVRKFYPSIDHEIMKQVIRRKLKDARLLALLDGIVDSAENGVPIGNYLSQFFANLYLSELDHVIKEEMGIRYYYRFADDIVLLDGDKGKLHGTLVFINHYLNNERALSIKPNYQVFPVESRGVNYVGYVTFHDYCLARKQNKKNLCREVAKLRKRGLSDEEIRIKASSRLGFMQH
;
A
#
# COMPACT_ATOMS: atom_id res chain seq x y z
N SER A 1 -7.37 -13.87 11.82
CA SER A 1 -7.77 -12.92 10.76
C SER A 1 -6.99 -13.22 9.49
N ASN A 2 -7.63 -13.15 8.32
CA ASN A 2 -6.91 -13.36 7.04
C ASN A 2 -5.92 -12.23 6.74
N PHE A 3 -6.08 -11.07 7.36
CA PHE A 3 -5.24 -9.89 7.15
C PHE A 3 -4.68 -9.39 8.47
N THR A 4 -3.42 -8.98 8.46
CA THR A 4 -2.82 -8.29 9.61
C THR A 4 -3.50 -6.94 9.85
N ARG A 5 -3.32 -6.35 11.03
CA ARG A 5 -3.86 -5.01 11.33
C ARG A 5 -3.21 -3.91 10.49
N ASP A 6 -2.06 -4.20 9.92
CA ASP A 6 -1.20 -3.28 9.18
C ASP A 6 -1.34 -3.42 7.65
N THR A 7 -2.33 -4.22 7.21
CA THR A 7 -2.77 -4.31 5.81
C THR A 7 -3.90 -3.31 5.59
N TYR A 8 -3.73 -2.43 4.63
CA TYR A 8 -4.67 -1.37 4.25
C TYR A 8 -5.06 -1.53 2.77
N SER A 9 -5.92 -0.65 2.27
CA SER A 9 -6.54 -0.73 0.94
C SER A 9 -7.66 -1.76 0.87
N CYS A 10 -8.82 -1.32 0.40
CA CYS A 10 -10.00 -2.16 0.13
C CYS A 10 -10.48 -3.03 1.30
N ILE A 11 -10.16 -2.63 2.51
CA ILE A 11 -10.64 -3.22 3.76
C ILE A 11 -11.46 -2.14 4.48
N ARG A 12 -12.68 -2.48 4.90
CA ARG A 12 -13.55 -1.54 5.60
C ARG A 12 -12.85 -0.94 6.83
N GLY A 13 -12.84 0.38 6.92
CA GLY A 13 -12.18 1.11 8.00
C GLY A 13 -10.65 1.21 7.90
N ARG A 14 -10.03 0.71 6.82
CA ARG A 14 -8.56 0.69 6.63
C ARG A 14 -8.17 1.35 5.30
N GLY A 15 -8.46 2.64 5.17
CA GLY A 15 -8.06 3.43 4.00
C GLY A 15 -6.77 4.24 4.22
N ILE A 16 -6.57 5.22 3.35
CA ILE A 16 -5.39 6.12 3.38
C ILE A 16 -5.26 6.85 4.72
N HIS A 17 -6.35 7.40 5.26
CA HIS A 17 -6.32 8.21 6.48
C HIS A 17 -5.97 7.39 7.73
N PRO A 18 -6.62 6.25 8.03
CA PRO A 18 -6.22 5.39 9.15
C PRO A 18 -4.74 4.96 9.06
N LEU A 19 -4.24 4.64 7.86
CA LEU A 19 -2.83 4.33 7.64
C LEU A 19 -1.95 5.53 7.98
N LEU A 20 -2.26 6.72 7.45
CA LEU A 20 -1.51 7.96 7.69
C LEU A 20 -1.46 8.30 9.18
N TYR A 21 -2.61 8.22 9.88
CA TYR A 21 -2.67 8.49 11.31
C TYR A 21 -1.79 7.52 12.11
N LYS A 22 -1.85 6.22 11.77
CA LYS A 22 -0.99 5.22 12.41
C LYS A 22 0.49 5.50 12.16
N LEU A 23 0.88 5.75 10.92
CA LEU A 23 2.25 6.06 10.55
C LEU A 23 2.78 7.30 11.30
N ARG A 24 2.01 8.38 11.33
CA ARG A 24 2.38 9.62 12.07
C ARG A 24 2.54 9.37 13.57
N ARG A 25 1.59 8.63 14.16
CA ARG A 25 1.65 8.28 15.58
C ARG A 25 2.90 7.46 15.89
N ASP A 26 3.19 6.44 15.09
CA ASP A 26 4.28 5.51 15.33
C ASP A 26 5.64 6.20 15.14
N LEU A 27 5.80 7.06 14.11
CA LEU A 27 6.98 7.89 13.89
C LEU A 27 7.23 8.84 15.07
N LYS A 28 6.19 9.51 15.57
CA LYS A 28 6.30 10.46 16.69
C LYS A 28 6.58 9.76 18.02
N ALA A 29 6.01 8.57 18.24
CA ALA A 29 6.12 7.86 19.50
C ALA A 29 7.47 7.16 19.68
N ASP A 30 8.13 6.77 18.59
CA ASP A 30 9.39 6.00 18.65
C ASP A 30 10.35 6.42 17.52
N PRO A 31 10.97 7.62 17.60
CA PRO A 31 11.89 8.10 16.58
C PRO A 31 13.10 7.18 16.35
N GLU A 32 13.64 6.59 17.41
CA GLU A 32 14.79 5.68 17.33
C GLU A 32 14.43 4.36 16.66
N GLY A 33 13.31 3.73 17.04
CA GLY A 33 12.83 2.49 16.44
C GLY A 33 12.26 2.67 15.02
N THR A 34 12.05 3.91 14.57
CA THR A 34 11.59 4.26 13.22
C THR A 34 12.61 5.08 12.42
N ARG A 35 13.89 5.02 12.83
CA ARG A 35 15.00 5.82 12.27
C ARG A 35 15.20 5.59 10.77
N TYR A 36 15.07 4.35 10.30
CA TYR A 36 15.22 3.98 8.90
C TYR A 36 13.90 3.49 8.29
N CYS A 37 13.73 3.79 7.01
CA CYS A 37 12.59 3.36 6.21
C CYS A 37 13.07 2.47 5.07
N LEU A 38 12.46 1.29 4.92
CA LEU A 38 12.51 0.49 3.69
C LEU A 38 11.18 0.69 2.97
N LYS A 39 11.25 1.18 1.74
CA LYS A 39 10.09 1.31 0.85
C LYS A 39 10.25 0.41 -0.36
N ILE A 40 9.20 -0.40 -0.62
CA ILE A 40 9.14 -1.37 -1.71
C ILE A 40 7.82 -1.18 -2.46
N ASP A 41 7.85 -1.40 -3.76
CA ASP A 41 6.67 -1.41 -4.64
C ASP A 41 6.76 -2.69 -5.50
N VAL A 42 5.69 -3.46 -5.59
CA VAL A 42 5.63 -4.66 -6.41
C VAL A 42 5.40 -4.28 -7.87
N ARG A 43 6.17 -4.89 -8.77
CA ARG A 43 6.10 -4.59 -10.21
C ARG A 43 4.83 -5.16 -10.81
N LYS A 44 4.03 -4.32 -11.48
CA LYS A 44 2.80 -4.72 -12.20
C LYS A 44 1.91 -5.68 -11.39
N PHE A 45 1.69 -5.39 -10.10
CA PHE A 45 1.11 -6.32 -9.12
C PHE A 45 -0.12 -7.07 -9.65
N TYR A 46 -1.22 -6.37 -9.96
CA TYR A 46 -2.47 -6.99 -10.39
C TYR A 46 -2.34 -7.87 -11.65
N PRO A 47 -1.67 -7.41 -12.73
CA PRO A 47 -1.46 -8.23 -13.92
C PRO A 47 -0.48 -9.41 -13.74
N SER A 48 0.32 -9.38 -12.66
CA SER A 48 1.34 -10.41 -12.41
C SER A 48 0.91 -11.44 -11.37
N ILE A 49 -0.33 -11.38 -10.85
CA ILE A 49 -0.86 -12.41 -9.97
C ILE A 49 -1.02 -13.71 -10.77
N ASP A 50 -0.32 -14.76 -10.35
CA ASP A 50 -0.43 -16.08 -10.95
C ASP A 50 -1.73 -16.76 -10.54
N HIS A 51 -2.49 -17.29 -11.51
CA HIS A 51 -3.80 -17.89 -11.28
C HIS A 51 -3.72 -19.14 -10.42
N GLU A 52 -2.76 -20.02 -10.68
CA GLU A 52 -2.63 -21.29 -9.95
C GLU A 52 -2.23 -21.04 -8.50
N ILE A 53 -1.28 -20.13 -8.27
CA ILE A 53 -0.89 -19.73 -6.91
C ILE A 53 -2.10 -19.05 -6.21
N MET A 54 -2.86 -18.19 -6.91
CA MET A 54 -4.04 -17.54 -6.33
C MET A 54 -5.10 -18.56 -5.92
N LYS A 55 -5.42 -19.54 -6.78
CA LYS A 55 -6.33 -20.63 -6.49
C LYS A 55 -5.87 -21.46 -5.29
N GLN A 56 -4.57 -21.76 -5.19
CA GLN A 56 -4.01 -22.44 -4.02
C GLN A 56 -4.19 -21.63 -2.73
N VAL A 57 -3.92 -20.32 -2.76
CA VAL A 57 -4.11 -19.41 -1.62
C VAL A 57 -5.58 -19.38 -1.19
N ILE A 58 -6.53 -19.32 -2.13
CA ILE A 58 -7.97 -19.38 -1.85
C ILE A 58 -8.34 -20.73 -1.19
N ARG A 59 -7.86 -21.86 -1.71
CA ARG A 59 -8.14 -23.21 -1.19
C ARG A 59 -7.60 -23.46 0.21
N ARG A 60 -6.55 -22.76 0.63
CA ARG A 60 -6.08 -22.79 2.01
C ARG A 60 -7.11 -22.18 2.99
N LYS A 61 -7.96 -21.24 2.54
CA LYS A 61 -8.91 -20.51 3.37
C LYS A 61 -10.36 -20.99 3.24
N LEU A 62 -10.74 -21.52 2.09
CA LEU A 62 -12.10 -21.95 1.77
C LEU A 62 -12.10 -23.43 1.36
N LYS A 63 -13.20 -24.13 1.73
CA LYS A 63 -13.37 -25.56 1.46
C LYS A 63 -14.64 -25.89 0.68
N ASP A 64 -15.57 -24.95 0.54
CA ASP A 64 -16.81 -25.15 -0.21
C ASP A 64 -16.52 -25.27 -1.71
N ALA A 65 -16.84 -26.43 -2.31
CA ALA A 65 -16.50 -26.74 -3.69
C ALA A 65 -17.24 -25.84 -4.71
N ARG A 66 -18.50 -25.44 -4.43
CA ARG A 66 -19.28 -24.57 -5.31
C ARG A 66 -18.72 -23.15 -5.31
N LEU A 67 -18.38 -22.65 -4.12
CA LEU A 67 -17.77 -21.34 -3.98
C LEU A 67 -16.37 -21.31 -4.63
N LEU A 68 -15.56 -22.36 -4.47
CA LEU A 68 -14.26 -22.48 -5.10
C LEU A 68 -14.38 -22.46 -6.63
N ALA A 69 -15.32 -23.20 -7.22
CA ALA A 69 -15.55 -23.20 -8.67
C ALA A 69 -15.94 -21.81 -9.20
N LEU A 70 -16.78 -21.07 -8.44
CA LEU A 70 -17.14 -19.70 -8.79
C LEU A 70 -15.92 -18.77 -8.74
N LEU A 71 -15.11 -18.84 -7.67
CA LEU A 71 -13.95 -17.99 -7.50
C LEU A 71 -12.85 -18.30 -8.53
N ASP A 72 -12.66 -19.57 -8.88
CA ASP A 72 -11.76 -20.00 -9.96
C ASP A 72 -12.21 -19.38 -11.30
N GLY A 73 -13.49 -19.43 -11.65
CA GLY A 73 -14.02 -18.77 -12.84
C GLY A 73 -13.80 -17.27 -12.87
N ILE A 74 -13.86 -16.60 -11.71
CA ILE A 74 -13.55 -15.16 -11.61
C ILE A 74 -12.06 -14.90 -11.82
N VAL A 75 -11.18 -15.71 -11.23
CA VAL A 75 -9.73 -15.60 -11.43
C VAL A 75 -9.39 -15.80 -12.90
N ASP A 76 -9.94 -16.84 -13.53
CA ASP A 76 -9.67 -17.20 -14.93
C ASP A 76 -10.36 -16.26 -15.95
N SER A 77 -11.23 -15.35 -15.53
CA SER A 77 -11.90 -14.40 -16.42
C SER A 77 -10.96 -13.33 -17.01
N ALA A 78 -9.75 -13.18 -16.48
CA ALA A 78 -8.71 -12.35 -17.06
C ALA A 78 -7.66 -13.25 -17.72
N GLU A 79 -7.09 -12.80 -18.84
CA GLU A 79 -6.00 -13.53 -19.52
C GLU A 79 -4.73 -13.60 -18.64
N ASN A 80 -4.45 -12.53 -17.91
CA ASN A 80 -3.29 -12.40 -17.02
C ASN A 80 -3.70 -11.69 -15.74
N GLY A 81 -3.25 -12.20 -14.60
CA GLY A 81 -3.51 -11.60 -13.29
C GLY A 81 -4.96 -11.71 -12.86
N VAL A 82 -5.48 -10.69 -12.19
CA VAL A 82 -6.86 -10.61 -11.74
C VAL A 82 -7.61 -9.50 -12.48
N PRO A 83 -8.92 -9.67 -12.76
CA PRO A 83 -9.67 -8.73 -13.60
C PRO A 83 -9.73 -7.33 -12.96
N ILE A 84 -9.25 -6.30 -13.67
CA ILE A 84 -9.27 -4.92 -13.19
C ILE A 84 -10.72 -4.40 -13.18
N GLY A 85 -11.10 -3.70 -12.09
CA GLY A 85 -12.45 -3.15 -11.93
C GLY A 85 -13.43 -4.06 -11.20
N ASN A 86 -13.09 -5.32 -10.95
CA ASN A 86 -13.87 -6.20 -10.09
C ASN A 86 -13.51 -5.97 -8.61
N TYR A 87 -14.52 -5.85 -7.75
CA TYR A 87 -14.32 -5.68 -6.30
C TYR A 87 -13.52 -6.82 -5.67
N LEU A 88 -13.74 -8.05 -6.12
CA LEU A 88 -13.03 -9.23 -5.62
C LEU A 88 -11.54 -9.22 -5.97
N SER A 89 -11.13 -8.57 -7.06
CA SER A 89 -9.71 -8.49 -7.43
C SER A 89 -8.86 -7.79 -6.39
N GLN A 90 -9.42 -6.80 -5.72
CA GLN A 90 -8.74 -6.12 -4.62
C GLN A 90 -8.63 -7.00 -3.37
N PHE A 91 -9.66 -7.81 -3.10
CA PHE A 91 -9.63 -8.81 -2.04
C PHE A 91 -8.60 -9.90 -2.35
N PHE A 92 -8.59 -10.42 -3.57
CA PHE A 92 -7.61 -11.42 -4.04
C PHE A 92 -6.18 -10.89 -3.94
N ALA A 93 -5.92 -9.67 -4.37
CA ALA A 93 -4.61 -9.03 -4.27
C ALA A 93 -4.14 -8.93 -2.81
N ASN A 94 -5.02 -8.53 -1.89
CA ASN A 94 -4.70 -8.51 -0.47
C ASN A 94 -4.45 -9.92 0.09
N LEU A 95 -5.26 -10.90 -0.32
CA LEU A 95 -5.13 -12.28 0.12
C LEU A 95 -3.82 -12.92 -0.38
N TYR A 96 -3.42 -12.62 -1.61
CA TYR A 96 -2.20 -13.12 -2.25
C TYR A 96 -0.92 -12.80 -1.47
N LEU A 97 -0.86 -11.63 -0.83
CA LEU A 97 0.26 -11.19 -0.01
C LEU A 97 0.05 -11.37 1.50
N SER A 98 -1.11 -11.86 1.93
CA SER A 98 -1.44 -11.92 3.37
C SER A 98 -0.49 -12.79 4.18
N GLU A 99 0.01 -13.87 3.61
CA GLU A 99 0.96 -14.76 4.27
C GLU A 99 2.32 -14.07 4.46
N LEU A 100 2.80 -13.32 3.46
CA LEU A 100 3.99 -12.47 3.59
C LEU A 100 3.83 -11.44 4.72
N ASP A 101 2.65 -10.81 4.84
CA ASP A 101 2.37 -9.87 5.92
C ASP A 101 2.53 -10.52 7.29
N HIS A 102 2.01 -11.76 7.47
CA HIS A 102 2.13 -12.51 8.72
C HIS A 102 3.58 -12.88 9.03
N VAL A 103 4.32 -13.41 8.05
CA VAL A 103 5.73 -13.77 8.24
C VAL A 103 6.55 -12.54 8.67
N ILE A 104 6.40 -11.40 7.99
CA ILE A 104 7.13 -10.17 8.34
C ILE A 104 6.78 -9.71 9.76
N LYS A 105 5.50 -9.76 10.13
CA LYS A 105 5.04 -9.26 11.43
C LYS A 105 5.33 -10.22 12.60
N GLU A 106 5.07 -11.50 12.40
CA GLU A 106 5.00 -12.48 13.48
C GLU A 106 6.32 -13.27 13.61
N GLU A 107 6.96 -13.63 12.50
CA GLU A 107 8.19 -14.41 12.52
C GLU A 107 9.44 -13.53 12.49
N MET A 108 9.48 -12.50 11.61
CA MET A 108 10.62 -11.59 11.53
C MET A 108 10.58 -10.47 12.58
N GLY A 109 9.46 -10.28 13.29
CA GLY A 109 9.30 -9.33 14.37
C GLY A 109 9.44 -7.86 13.93
N ILE A 110 9.06 -7.54 12.68
CA ILE A 110 9.05 -6.14 12.22
C ILE A 110 7.84 -5.43 12.84
N ARG A 111 8.11 -4.58 13.81
CA ARG A 111 7.09 -3.85 14.56
C ARG A 111 6.34 -2.85 13.69
N TYR A 112 7.03 -2.08 12.88
CA TYR A 112 6.50 -0.99 12.06
C TYR A 112 6.41 -1.41 10.59
N TYR A 113 5.27 -1.99 10.24
CA TYR A 113 4.93 -2.50 8.92
C TYR A 113 3.65 -1.86 8.42
N TYR A 114 3.60 -1.45 7.17
CA TYR A 114 2.42 -0.87 6.54
C TYR A 114 2.35 -1.33 5.09
N ARG A 115 1.24 -1.95 4.68
CA ARG A 115 1.00 -2.30 3.28
C ARG A 115 -0.29 -1.67 2.77
N PHE A 116 -0.19 -0.96 1.66
CA PHE A 116 -1.32 -0.42 0.91
C PHE A 116 -1.30 -1.02 -0.49
N ALA A 117 -2.08 -2.10 -0.72
CA ALA A 117 -2.04 -2.92 -1.92
C ALA A 117 -0.62 -3.45 -2.20
N ASP A 118 0.06 -2.92 -3.22
CA ASP A 118 1.41 -3.27 -3.67
C ASP A 118 2.53 -2.41 -3.07
N ASP A 119 2.18 -1.31 -2.41
CA ASP A 119 3.13 -0.37 -1.81
C ASP A 119 3.37 -0.76 -0.33
N ILE A 120 4.60 -1.15 -0.01
CA ILE A 120 5.01 -1.69 1.30
C ILE A 120 6.03 -0.76 1.93
N VAL A 121 5.80 -0.40 3.19
CA VAL A 121 6.71 0.40 4.02
C VAL A 121 7.02 -0.32 5.31
N LEU A 122 8.30 -0.44 5.62
CA LEU A 122 8.81 -0.97 6.88
C LEU A 122 9.71 0.08 7.54
N LEU A 123 9.60 0.19 8.87
CA LEU A 123 10.50 1.06 9.64
C LEU A 123 11.19 0.24 10.71
N ASP A 124 12.46 0.52 10.94
CA ASP A 124 13.25 -0.08 12.03
C ASP A 124 14.40 0.87 12.42
N GLY A 125 14.88 0.74 13.65
CA GLY A 125 16.09 1.44 14.13
C GLY A 125 17.36 0.87 13.51
N ASP A 126 17.34 -0.38 13.05
CA ASP A 126 18.47 -1.07 12.43
C ASP A 126 18.33 -1.15 10.91
N LYS A 127 19.23 -0.45 10.22
CA LYS A 127 19.31 -0.48 8.76
C LYS A 127 19.69 -1.86 8.21
N GLY A 128 20.53 -2.61 8.92
CA GLY A 128 20.95 -3.96 8.54
C GLY A 128 19.77 -4.94 8.56
N LYS A 129 18.93 -4.85 9.59
CA LYS A 129 17.68 -5.63 9.68
C LYS A 129 16.74 -5.36 8.51
N LEU A 130 16.57 -4.10 8.10
CA LEU A 130 15.77 -3.74 6.92
C LEU A 130 16.35 -4.31 5.62
N HIS A 131 17.67 -4.33 5.45
CA HIS A 131 18.31 -4.96 4.28
C HIS A 131 18.12 -6.48 4.28
N GLY A 132 18.25 -7.15 5.43
CA GLY A 132 17.96 -8.58 5.56
C GLY A 132 16.50 -8.89 5.23
N THR A 133 15.57 -8.07 5.72
CA THR A 133 14.14 -8.19 5.41
C THR A 133 13.86 -7.97 3.92
N LEU A 134 14.53 -7.03 3.27
CA LEU A 134 14.42 -6.82 1.82
C LEU A 134 14.85 -8.06 1.02
N VAL A 135 15.96 -8.68 1.39
CA VAL A 135 16.44 -9.92 0.74
C VAL A 135 15.40 -11.02 0.89
N PHE A 136 14.85 -11.20 2.10
CA PHE A 136 13.79 -12.17 2.35
C PHE A 136 12.54 -11.89 1.51
N ILE A 137 12.03 -10.65 1.51
CA ILE A 137 10.84 -10.27 0.73
C ILE A 137 11.04 -10.55 -0.75
N ASN A 138 12.21 -10.19 -1.29
CA ASN A 138 12.51 -10.43 -2.70
C ASN A 138 12.53 -11.93 -3.04
N HIS A 139 13.17 -12.74 -2.18
CA HIS A 139 13.18 -14.19 -2.33
C HIS A 139 11.78 -14.79 -2.28
N TYR A 140 10.98 -14.41 -1.27
CA TYR A 140 9.60 -14.88 -1.10
C TYR A 140 8.70 -14.51 -2.28
N LEU A 141 8.75 -13.26 -2.73
CA LEU A 141 7.94 -12.80 -3.85
C LEU A 141 8.29 -13.54 -5.14
N ASN A 142 9.59 -13.75 -5.42
CA ASN A 142 10.01 -14.44 -6.63
C ASN A 142 9.65 -15.94 -6.63
N ASN A 143 9.89 -16.64 -5.51
CA ASN A 143 9.77 -18.09 -5.46
C ASN A 143 8.37 -18.59 -5.08
N GLU A 144 7.69 -17.85 -4.17
CA GLU A 144 6.40 -18.29 -3.63
C GLU A 144 5.20 -17.59 -4.28
N ARG A 145 5.42 -16.48 -4.98
CA ARG A 145 4.34 -15.63 -5.52
C ARG A 145 4.50 -15.26 -6.98
N ALA A 146 5.55 -15.72 -7.67
CA ALA A 146 5.85 -15.33 -9.05
C ALA A 146 5.82 -13.81 -9.28
N LEU A 147 6.16 -13.02 -8.27
CA LEU A 147 6.16 -11.55 -8.28
C LEU A 147 7.59 -11.01 -8.17
N SER A 148 7.81 -9.80 -8.64
CA SER A 148 9.08 -9.10 -8.48
C SER A 148 8.89 -7.70 -7.90
N ILE A 149 9.87 -7.21 -7.14
CA ILE A 149 9.90 -5.83 -6.68
C ILE A 149 10.39 -4.90 -7.80
N LYS A 150 9.96 -3.64 -7.78
CA LYS A 150 10.53 -2.61 -8.65
C LYS A 150 11.97 -2.32 -8.24
N PRO A 151 12.90 -2.05 -9.20
CA PRO A 151 14.31 -1.81 -8.90
C PRO A 151 14.57 -0.52 -8.13
N ASN A 152 13.58 0.34 -8.01
CA ASN A 152 13.66 1.63 -7.32
C ASN A 152 13.30 1.56 -5.82
N TYR A 153 13.40 0.37 -5.20
CA TYR A 153 13.27 0.26 -3.74
C TYR A 153 14.32 1.13 -3.04
N GLN A 154 14.01 1.60 -1.84
CA GLN A 154 14.86 2.53 -1.11
C GLN A 154 14.95 2.14 0.37
N VAL A 155 16.18 2.17 0.91
CA VAL A 155 16.45 2.14 2.36
C VAL A 155 17.13 3.44 2.73
N PHE A 156 16.50 4.26 3.57
CA PHE A 156 16.97 5.61 3.87
C PHE A 156 16.60 6.05 5.29
N PRO A 157 17.35 7.02 5.88
CA PRO A 157 16.96 7.64 7.12
C PRO A 157 15.69 8.48 6.96
N VAL A 158 14.72 8.31 7.87
CA VAL A 158 13.45 9.06 7.85
C VAL A 158 13.67 10.55 8.00
N GLU A 159 14.60 10.96 8.86
CA GLU A 159 14.95 12.36 9.09
C GLU A 159 15.36 13.10 7.80
N SER A 160 16.11 12.44 6.90
CA SER A 160 16.63 13.07 5.69
C SER A 160 15.61 13.28 4.57
N ARG A 161 14.60 12.40 4.47
CA ARG A 161 13.67 12.38 3.32
C ARG A 161 12.19 12.36 3.69
N GLY A 162 11.85 11.94 4.91
CA GLY A 162 10.50 11.58 5.28
C GLY A 162 9.99 10.35 4.54
N VAL A 163 8.97 9.73 5.08
CA VAL A 163 8.28 8.58 4.47
C VAL A 163 7.29 9.09 3.43
N ASN A 164 7.62 8.97 2.15
CA ASN A 164 6.74 9.34 1.04
C ASN A 164 5.75 8.21 0.75
N TYR A 165 4.56 8.27 1.36
CA TYR A 165 3.58 7.20 1.31
C TYR A 165 2.15 7.75 1.21
N VAL A 166 1.27 7.04 0.53
CA VAL A 166 -0.17 7.33 0.33
C VAL A 166 -0.50 8.81 0.07
N GLY A 167 0.38 9.51 -0.63
CA GLY A 167 0.17 10.91 -1.04
C GLY A 167 0.73 11.98 -0.10
N TYR A 168 1.42 11.56 0.96
CA TYR A 168 2.05 12.44 1.93
C TYR A 168 3.54 12.13 2.09
N VAL A 169 4.27 13.06 2.68
CA VAL A 169 5.66 12.88 3.14
C VAL A 169 5.65 13.13 4.64
N THR A 170 5.86 12.06 5.41
CA THR A 170 5.75 12.09 6.88
C THR A 170 7.13 11.99 7.50
N PHE A 171 7.46 12.92 8.37
CA PHE A 171 8.64 12.96 9.23
C PHE A 171 8.24 12.62 10.67
N HIS A 172 9.19 12.55 11.59
CA HIS A 172 8.90 12.26 13.00
C HIS A 172 7.97 13.32 13.62
N ASP A 173 8.19 14.62 13.32
CA ASP A 173 7.49 15.73 13.96
C ASP A 173 6.38 16.34 13.09
N TYR A 174 6.43 16.18 11.78
CA TYR A 174 5.48 16.81 10.86
C TYR A 174 5.16 15.97 9.64
N CYS A 175 4.09 16.35 8.96
CA CYS A 175 3.62 15.70 7.74
C CYS A 175 3.27 16.76 6.69
N LEU A 176 3.64 16.50 5.45
CA LEU A 176 3.39 17.38 4.31
C LEU A 176 2.63 16.63 3.22
N ALA A 177 1.64 17.25 2.61
CA ALA A 177 1.07 16.73 1.38
C ALA A 177 2.14 16.71 0.27
N ARG A 178 2.16 15.62 -0.53
CA ARG A 178 3.11 15.46 -1.64
C ARG A 178 3.07 16.65 -2.59
N LYS A 179 4.25 17.17 -2.99
CA LYS A 179 4.38 18.32 -3.90
C LYS A 179 3.54 18.21 -5.16
N GLN A 180 3.40 17.00 -5.72
CA GLN A 180 2.57 16.76 -6.90
C GLN A 180 1.08 17.01 -6.63
N ASN A 181 0.57 16.63 -5.44
CA ASN A 181 -0.83 16.87 -5.07
C ASN A 181 -1.12 18.37 -4.94
N LYS A 182 -0.19 19.14 -4.33
CA LYS A 182 -0.26 20.62 -4.27
C LYS A 182 -0.29 21.23 -5.67
N LYS A 183 0.63 20.80 -6.56
CA LYS A 183 0.66 21.29 -7.94
C LYS A 183 -0.63 20.97 -8.71
N ASN A 184 -1.17 19.76 -8.52
CA ASN A 184 -2.40 19.36 -9.18
C ASN A 184 -3.59 20.19 -8.71
N LEU A 185 -3.70 20.47 -7.40
CA LEU A 185 -4.72 21.38 -6.86
C LEU A 185 -4.59 22.79 -7.46
N CYS A 186 -3.39 23.38 -7.47
CA CYS A 186 -3.17 24.70 -8.03
C CYS A 186 -3.55 24.77 -9.52
N ARG A 187 -3.19 23.73 -10.30
CA ARG A 187 -3.55 23.66 -11.74
C ARG A 187 -5.06 23.55 -11.94
N GLU A 188 -5.75 22.78 -11.11
CA GLU A 188 -7.20 22.64 -11.18
C GLU A 188 -7.90 23.96 -10.84
N VAL A 189 -7.53 24.61 -9.75
CA VAL A 189 -8.05 25.92 -9.38
C VAL A 189 -7.83 26.95 -10.48
N ALA A 190 -6.61 27.03 -11.06
CA ALA A 190 -6.31 27.94 -12.16
C ALA A 190 -7.17 27.65 -13.39
N LYS A 191 -7.42 26.39 -13.73
CA LYS A 191 -8.29 25.97 -14.84
C LYS A 191 -9.75 26.36 -14.60
N LEU A 192 -10.26 26.20 -13.38
CA LEU A 192 -11.63 26.56 -13.02
C LEU A 192 -11.83 28.07 -13.03
N ARG A 193 -10.85 28.87 -12.54
CA ARG A 193 -10.87 30.33 -12.64
C ARG A 193 -10.88 30.84 -14.09
N LYS A 194 -10.10 30.24 -14.97
CA LYS A 194 -10.11 30.58 -16.41
C LYS A 194 -11.45 30.28 -17.10
N ARG A 195 -12.28 29.42 -16.51
CA ARG A 195 -13.64 29.10 -16.98
C ARG A 195 -14.70 30.05 -16.40
N GLY A 196 -14.31 31.07 -15.62
CA GLY A 196 -15.19 32.06 -15.04
C GLY A 196 -16.00 31.59 -13.83
N LEU A 197 -15.61 30.48 -13.18
CA LEU A 197 -16.29 30.01 -11.98
C LEU A 197 -15.98 30.90 -10.79
N SER A 198 -16.99 31.13 -9.94
CA SER A 198 -16.84 31.80 -8.65
C SER A 198 -15.95 31.02 -7.68
N ASP A 199 -15.41 31.70 -6.67
CA ASP A 199 -14.56 31.05 -5.66
C ASP A 199 -15.33 29.95 -4.88
N GLU A 200 -16.65 30.10 -4.68
CA GLU A 200 -17.51 29.11 -4.04
C GLU A 200 -17.66 27.86 -4.91
N GLU A 201 -17.94 28.01 -6.20
CA GLU A 201 -18.03 26.89 -7.14
C GLU A 201 -16.68 26.16 -7.27
N ILE A 202 -15.57 26.90 -7.25
CA ILE A 202 -14.22 26.32 -7.25
C ILE A 202 -13.98 25.51 -6.00
N ARG A 203 -14.37 26.02 -4.82
CA ARG A 203 -14.25 25.31 -3.54
C ARG A 203 -15.05 24.01 -3.54
N ILE A 204 -16.26 24.02 -4.06
CA ILE A 204 -17.10 22.82 -4.18
C ILE A 204 -16.45 21.81 -5.13
N LYS A 205 -16.03 22.22 -6.32
CA LYS A 205 -15.43 21.33 -7.32
C LYS A 205 -14.06 20.79 -6.92
N ALA A 206 -13.28 21.56 -6.19
CA ALA A 206 -11.96 21.15 -5.67
C ALA A 206 -12.03 20.52 -4.26
N SER A 207 -13.22 20.32 -3.67
CA SER A 207 -13.41 19.88 -2.28
C SER A 207 -12.67 18.61 -1.92
N SER A 208 -12.70 17.60 -2.80
CA SER A 208 -11.97 16.33 -2.59
C SER A 208 -10.45 16.53 -2.45
N ARG A 209 -9.85 17.40 -3.29
CA ARG A 209 -8.42 17.71 -3.22
C ARG A 209 -8.09 18.64 -2.04
N LEU A 210 -8.98 19.57 -1.72
CA LEU A 210 -8.83 20.44 -0.56
C LEU A 210 -8.90 19.62 0.74
N GLY A 211 -9.87 18.71 0.86
CA GLY A 211 -9.96 17.80 2.00
C GLY A 211 -8.71 16.94 2.17
N PHE A 212 -8.12 16.46 1.04
CA PHE A 212 -6.86 15.74 1.09
C PHE A 212 -5.68 16.58 1.62
N MET A 213 -5.70 17.93 1.45
CA MET A 213 -4.65 18.81 1.94
C MET A 213 -4.78 19.19 3.42
N GLN A 214 -5.93 18.93 4.05
CA GLN A 214 -6.20 19.30 5.45
C GLN A 214 -5.71 18.25 6.45
N HIS A 215 -5.24 17.08 6.00
CA HIS A 215 -4.69 15.99 6.80
C HIS A 215 -3.18 15.99 6.81
#